data_b06c1d9cb1e4d0695697f63969b5db28
#
_entry.id   b06c1d9cb1e4d0695697f63969b5db28
#
_cell.length_a   1.000
_cell.length_b   1.000
_cell.length_c   1.000
_cell.angle_alpha   90.00
_cell.angle_beta   90.00
_cell.angle_gamma   90.00
#
_symmetry.space_group_name_H-M   'P 1'
#
loop_
_entity.id
_entity.type
_entity.pdbx_description
1 polymer ?
#
loop_
_entity_poly.entity_id
_entity_poly.type
_entity_poly.pdbx_seq_one_letter_code
_entity_poly.pdbx_strand_id
1 'polypeptide(L)'
;VWTSPSGRLTAAGCLLLALHLTGPAVTPAVGVAAAGPAPGAGEPGAASSAPGVGGAGGYHPAPADGPLWTAAVWPLAGPPRPVRRFDPPPQPWLPGHRGVDLAAAPGAEVRAAVAGTVLFAGPVAGRPVVTVGHAGGLRTTYEPVRPGLPAGARVAAGTPIGVLLAGHPGCPASACLHWGLRRGEDYLDPLALLGLGPVRLLPVDPAPSLGPAR
;
A
#
# COMPACT_ATOMS: atom_id res chain seq x y z
N VAL A 1 50.98 18.72 32.02
CA VAL A 1 51.97 17.80 31.45
C VAL A 1 51.28 16.46 31.28
N TRP A 2 50.79 16.16 30.06
CA TRP A 2 50.18 14.87 29.74
C TRP A 2 51.02 14.24 28.64
N THR A 3 51.61 13.09 28.95
CA THR A 3 52.41 12.27 28.02
C THR A 3 51.49 11.25 27.35
N SER A 4 51.41 11.26 26.02
CA SER A 4 50.76 10.24 25.18
C SER A 4 51.64 9.00 25.05
N PRO A 5 51.09 7.77 25.08
CA PRO A 5 51.80 6.59 24.63
C PRO A 5 51.47 6.27 23.17
N SER A 6 52.49 6.15 22.35
CA SER A 6 52.45 5.69 20.94
C SER A 6 52.19 4.19 20.88
N GLY A 7 51.03 3.76 20.40
CA GLY A 7 50.71 2.36 20.10
C GLY A 7 51.09 2.02 18.64
N ARG A 8 51.96 1.03 18.46
CA ARG A 8 52.40 0.49 17.18
C ARG A 8 51.30 -0.40 16.58
N LEU A 9 50.83 -0.11 15.39
CA LEU A 9 49.97 -0.96 14.56
C LEU A 9 50.80 -2.09 13.94
N THR A 10 50.55 -3.32 14.33
CA THR A 10 51.02 -4.52 13.62
C THR A 10 49.97 -4.90 12.56
N ALA A 11 50.41 -4.89 11.32
CA ALA A 11 49.63 -5.36 10.17
C ALA A 11 49.61 -6.90 10.18
N ALA A 12 48.43 -7.50 10.40
CA ALA A 12 48.16 -8.89 10.17
C ALA A 12 47.57 -9.07 8.78
N GLY A 13 48.35 -9.75 7.90
CA GLY A 13 47.92 -10.05 6.53
C GLY A 13 46.82 -11.10 6.52
N CYS A 14 45.67 -10.80 5.91
CA CYS A 14 44.64 -11.77 5.59
C CYS A 14 44.96 -12.41 4.21
N LEU A 15 45.29 -13.68 4.27
CA LEU A 15 45.49 -14.55 3.11
C LEU A 15 44.09 -14.95 2.55
N LEU A 16 43.70 -14.42 1.41
CA LEU A 16 42.45 -14.78 0.74
C LEU A 16 42.66 -16.12 -0.01
N LEU A 17 42.07 -17.18 0.52
CA LEU A 17 41.94 -18.47 -0.15
C LEU A 17 40.73 -18.44 -1.08
N ALA A 18 40.95 -18.34 -2.39
CA ALA A 18 39.92 -18.47 -3.41
C ALA A 18 39.61 -19.96 -3.65
N LEU A 19 38.48 -20.45 -3.16
CA LEU A 19 37.94 -21.76 -3.54
C LEU A 19 37.12 -21.58 -4.82
N HIS A 20 37.65 -22.10 -5.95
CA HIS A 20 36.87 -22.28 -7.16
C HIS A 20 36.01 -23.56 -7.03
N LEU A 21 34.69 -23.37 -6.87
CA LEU A 21 33.71 -24.45 -7.00
C LEU A 21 33.22 -24.47 -8.46
N THR A 22 33.75 -25.39 -9.26
CA THR A 22 33.21 -25.75 -10.57
C THR A 22 32.01 -26.68 -10.35
N GLY A 23 30.80 -26.16 -10.50
CA GLY A 23 29.57 -26.95 -10.53
C GLY A 23 29.23 -27.34 -11.99
N PRO A 24 28.64 -28.53 -12.24
CA PRO A 24 28.31 -28.98 -13.61
C PRO A 24 27.14 -28.14 -14.17
N ALA A 25 27.30 -27.76 -15.45
CA ALA A 25 26.26 -27.08 -16.22
C ALA A 25 25.09 -28.03 -16.50
N VAL A 26 23.90 -27.65 -16.03
CA VAL A 26 22.64 -28.30 -16.38
C VAL A 26 22.09 -27.63 -17.64
N THR A 27 22.14 -28.32 -18.77
CA THR A 27 21.49 -27.92 -20.02
C THR A 27 19.97 -28.21 -19.93
N PRO A 28 19.04 -27.24 -20.22
CA PRO A 28 17.65 -27.58 -20.36
C PRO A 28 17.40 -28.28 -21.71
N ALA A 29 16.76 -29.43 -21.64
CA ALA A 29 16.25 -30.15 -22.82
C ALA A 29 15.02 -29.41 -23.35
N VAL A 30 15.11 -28.96 -24.60
CA VAL A 30 13.95 -28.43 -25.35
C VAL A 30 13.12 -29.63 -25.84
N GLY A 31 11.97 -29.85 -25.19
CA GLY A 31 10.97 -30.80 -25.63
C GLY A 31 10.09 -30.19 -26.73
N VAL A 32 10.23 -30.67 -27.96
CA VAL A 32 9.32 -30.38 -29.07
C VAL A 32 8.06 -31.24 -28.88
N ALA A 33 6.95 -30.64 -28.55
CA ALA A 33 5.64 -31.30 -28.53
C ALA A 33 4.99 -31.21 -29.93
N ALA A 34 4.73 -32.40 -30.50
CA ALA A 34 4.09 -32.57 -31.79
C ALA A 34 2.60 -32.15 -31.74
N ALA A 35 2.18 -31.42 -32.77
CA ALA A 35 0.78 -31.07 -33.01
C ALA A 35 -0.02 -32.30 -33.44
N GLY A 36 -1.06 -32.64 -32.71
CA GLY A 36 -2.07 -33.60 -33.12
C GLY A 36 -3.28 -32.90 -33.78
N PRO A 37 -4.02 -33.58 -34.66
CA PRO A 37 -5.05 -32.94 -35.51
C PRO A 37 -6.37 -32.69 -34.76
N ALA A 38 -7.06 -31.62 -35.16
CA ALA A 38 -8.36 -31.24 -34.71
C ALA A 38 -9.47 -32.21 -35.19
N PRO A 39 -10.49 -32.52 -34.42
CA PRO A 39 -11.73 -33.08 -34.90
C PRO A 39 -12.88 -32.07 -34.97
N GLY A 40 -13.47 -32.02 -36.13
CA GLY A 40 -14.88 -32.10 -36.45
C GLY A 40 -15.86 -31.08 -35.83
N ALA A 41 -16.42 -30.23 -36.74
CA ALA A 41 -17.64 -29.49 -36.53
C ALA A 41 -18.84 -30.43 -36.31
N GLY A 42 -19.63 -30.17 -35.28
CA GLY A 42 -20.94 -30.75 -35.02
C GLY A 42 -21.96 -29.67 -34.77
N GLU A 43 -23.00 -29.65 -35.61
CA GLU A 43 -24.12 -28.70 -35.62
C GLU A 43 -25.22 -29.00 -34.55
N PRO A 44 -26.29 -28.18 -34.46
CA PRO A 44 -26.84 -27.72 -33.19
C PRO A 44 -28.04 -28.56 -32.73
N GLY A 45 -28.13 -28.80 -31.41
CA GLY A 45 -29.23 -29.50 -30.79
C GLY A 45 -29.88 -28.70 -29.66
N ALA A 46 -31.13 -28.32 -29.96
CA ALA A 46 -32.29 -28.18 -29.07
C ALA A 46 -32.17 -27.61 -27.65
N ALA A 47 -32.91 -26.57 -27.42
CA ALA A 47 -33.35 -25.93 -26.21
C ALA A 47 -33.72 -26.90 -25.08
N SER A 48 -33.14 -26.72 -23.87
CA SER A 48 -33.67 -27.20 -22.63
C SER A 48 -33.77 -26.04 -21.66
N SER A 49 -35.02 -25.75 -21.31
CA SER A 49 -35.42 -24.75 -20.31
C SER A 49 -35.02 -25.25 -18.93
N ALA A 50 -34.14 -24.57 -18.24
CA ALA A 50 -33.87 -24.72 -16.82
C ALA A 50 -34.51 -23.58 -16.02
N PRO A 51 -35.09 -23.85 -14.82
CA PRO A 51 -35.87 -22.88 -14.07
C PRO A 51 -34.95 -21.79 -13.47
N GLY A 52 -35.46 -20.55 -13.53
CA GLY A 52 -34.80 -19.40 -12.96
C GLY A 52 -34.58 -19.49 -11.46
N VAL A 53 -33.35 -19.39 -11.03
CA VAL A 53 -33.01 -19.04 -9.66
C VAL A 53 -32.82 -17.52 -9.63
N GLY A 54 -33.86 -16.82 -9.22
CA GLY A 54 -33.81 -15.40 -8.91
C GLY A 54 -32.87 -15.12 -7.74
N GLY A 55 -32.03 -14.14 -7.91
CA GLY A 55 -31.09 -13.69 -6.87
C GLY A 55 -29.99 -12.84 -7.46
N ALA A 56 -30.31 -11.94 -8.40
CA ALA A 56 -29.39 -10.85 -8.74
C ALA A 56 -29.39 -9.89 -7.54
N GLY A 57 -28.49 -10.12 -6.57
CA GLY A 57 -28.06 -9.09 -5.66
C GLY A 57 -27.46 -7.96 -6.50
N GLY A 58 -28.27 -6.92 -6.76
CA GLY A 58 -27.87 -5.75 -7.51
C GLY A 58 -26.64 -5.12 -6.84
N TYR A 59 -25.52 -5.21 -7.52
CA TYR A 59 -24.38 -4.34 -7.23
C TYR A 59 -24.84 -2.93 -7.57
N HIS A 60 -25.25 -2.18 -6.53
CA HIS A 60 -25.42 -0.76 -6.63
C HIS A 60 -24.01 -0.17 -6.51
N PRO A 61 -23.42 0.39 -7.59
CA PRO A 61 -22.23 1.20 -7.44
C PRO A 61 -22.61 2.37 -6.52
N ALA A 62 -21.86 2.56 -5.44
CA ALA A 62 -21.98 3.74 -4.61
C ALA A 62 -21.91 4.98 -5.53
N PRO A 63 -22.73 6.04 -5.28
CA PRO A 63 -22.72 7.23 -6.11
C PRO A 63 -21.29 7.79 -6.18
N ALA A 64 -20.82 7.98 -7.41
CA ALA A 64 -19.45 8.42 -7.72
C ALA A 64 -19.14 9.86 -7.24
N ASP A 65 -20.12 10.58 -6.71
CA ASP A 65 -20.08 12.02 -6.49
C ASP A 65 -20.06 12.44 -5.00
N GLY A 66 -19.98 11.48 -4.08
CA GLY A 66 -19.78 11.80 -2.66
C GLY A 66 -18.31 12.06 -2.34
N PRO A 67 -17.99 12.93 -1.37
CA PRO A 67 -16.63 13.12 -0.94
C PRO A 67 -16.03 11.78 -0.48
N LEU A 68 -14.83 11.45 -0.93
CA LEU A 68 -14.15 10.14 -0.73
C LEU A 68 -14.08 9.69 0.74
N TRP A 69 -14.17 10.62 1.69
CA TRP A 69 -14.12 10.37 3.12
C TRP A 69 -15.43 9.83 3.73
N THR A 70 -16.55 9.87 3.01
CA THR A 70 -17.84 9.35 3.54
C THR A 70 -17.88 7.81 3.61
N ALA A 71 -16.93 7.13 2.96
CA ALA A 71 -16.85 5.68 2.92
C ALA A 71 -15.47 5.14 3.29
N ALA A 72 -14.58 5.97 3.87
CA ALA A 72 -13.25 5.52 4.28
C ALA A 72 -13.31 4.67 5.56
N VAL A 73 -12.46 3.65 5.60
CA VAL A 73 -12.32 2.75 6.76
C VAL A 73 -10.85 2.66 7.19
N TRP A 74 -10.62 2.23 8.43
CA TRP A 74 -9.27 1.92 8.87
C TRP A 74 -8.66 0.79 8.03
N PRO A 75 -7.37 0.89 7.66
CA PRO A 75 -6.68 -0.15 6.91
C PRO A 75 -6.34 -1.40 7.74
N LEU A 76 -6.54 -1.36 9.04
CA LEU A 76 -6.37 -2.45 9.99
C LEU A 76 -7.69 -2.66 10.77
N ALA A 77 -7.83 -3.81 11.42
CA ALA A 77 -9.00 -4.10 12.25
C ALA A 77 -9.10 -3.12 13.44
N GLY A 78 -10.30 -2.60 13.69
CA GLY A 78 -10.58 -1.62 14.74
C GLY A 78 -9.96 -0.25 14.45
N PRO A 79 -10.02 0.70 15.40
CA PRO A 79 -9.26 1.94 15.36
C PRO A 79 -7.83 1.69 15.86
N PRO A 80 -6.84 1.46 14.95
CA PRO A 80 -5.47 1.18 15.36
C PRO A 80 -4.82 2.44 15.95
N ARG A 81 -3.91 2.23 16.89
CA ARG A 81 -3.18 3.34 17.51
C ARG A 81 -2.11 3.88 16.55
N PRO A 82 -2.14 5.16 16.14
CA PRO A 82 -1.02 5.79 15.47
C PRO A 82 0.17 5.91 16.43
N VAL A 83 1.30 5.32 16.07
CA VAL A 83 2.55 5.38 16.84
C VAL A 83 3.51 6.42 16.29
N ARG A 84 3.36 6.79 15.01
CA ARG A 84 4.04 7.92 14.38
C ARG A 84 3.05 8.63 13.45
N ARG A 85 2.92 9.94 13.62
CA ARG A 85 2.01 10.77 12.85
C ARG A 85 2.65 11.26 11.55
N PHE A 86 1.81 11.76 10.66
CA PHE A 86 2.22 12.48 9.47
C PHE A 86 3.02 13.73 9.85
N ASP A 87 4.21 13.85 9.26
CA ASP A 87 5.16 14.98 9.47
C ASP A 87 5.89 15.23 8.15
N PRO A 88 5.23 15.93 7.19
CA PRO A 88 5.79 16.11 5.87
C PRO A 88 7.03 16.99 5.95
N PRO A 89 8.13 16.62 5.24
CA PRO A 89 9.31 17.46 5.21
C PRO A 89 9.00 18.77 4.47
N PRO A 90 9.66 19.89 4.86
CA PRO A 90 9.47 21.18 4.20
C PRO A 90 9.95 21.19 2.74
N GLN A 91 10.77 20.21 2.36
CA GLN A 91 11.25 19.97 1.00
C GLN A 91 11.18 18.48 0.67
N PRO A 92 10.89 18.07 -0.59
CA PRO A 92 10.69 16.66 -0.93
C PRO A 92 11.86 15.73 -0.62
N TRP A 93 13.09 16.23 -0.57
CA TRP A 93 14.30 15.44 -0.30
C TRP A 93 14.75 15.45 1.17
N LEU A 94 14.11 16.24 2.02
CA LEU A 94 14.45 16.31 3.44
C LEU A 94 13.81 15.16 4.25
N PRO A 95 14.38 14.83 5.41
CA PRO A 95 13.78 13.88 6.34
C PRO A 95 12.39 14.34 6.79
N GLY A 96 11.49 13.38 6.99
CA GLY A 96 10.12 13.61 7.45
C GLY A 96 9.36 12.29 7.50
N HIS A 97 8.05 12.33 7.74
CA HIS A 97 7.18 11.17 7.73
C HIS A 97 6.00 11.39 6.79
N ARG A 98 6.01 10.71 5.65
CA ARG A 98 5.06 10.91 4.54
C ARG A 98 3.79 10.06 4.65
N GLY A 99 3.45 9.65 5.86
CA GLY A 99 2.29 8.84 6.19
C GLY A 99 2.07 8.76 7.68
N VAL A 100 1.34 7.75 8.10
CA VAL A 100 1.09 7.43 9.51
C VAL A 100 1.50 5.99 9.76
N ASP A 101 2.21 5.73 10.85
CA ASP A 101 2.53 4.36 11.26
C ASP A 101 1.50 3.88 12.28
N LEU A 102 0.85 2.78 11.95
CA LEU A 102 -0.20 2.14 12.75
C LEU A 102 0.35 0.84 13.35
N ALA A 103 0.38 0.77 14.69
CA ALA A 103 0.85 -0.43 15.39
C ALA A 103 -0.10 -1.61 15.18
N ALA A 104 0.46 -2.79 14.90
CA ALA A 104 -0.28 -4.04 14.79
C ALA A 104 0.63 -5.24 15.05
N ALA A 105 0.06 -6.46 15.00
CA ALA A 105 0.84 -7.69 14.98
C ALA A 105 1.26 -8.06 13.56
N PRO A 106 2.43 -8.70 13.37
CA PRO A 106 2.76 -9.34 12.09
C PRO A 106 1.66 -10.34 11.70
N GLY A 107 1.34 -10.41 10.40
CA GLY A 107 0.25 -11.24 9.90
C GLY A 107 -1.13 -10.60 9.97
N ALA A 108 -1.27 -9.40 10.55
CA ALA A 108 -2.53 -8.66 10.53
C ALA A 108 -3.00 -8.43 9.08
N GLU A 109 -4.30 -8.61 8.86
CA GLU A 109 -4.93 -8.32 7.59
C GLU A 109 -4.92 -6.82 7.31
N VAL A 110 -4.45 -6.45 6.13
CA VAL A 110 -4.45 -5.06 5.65
C VAL A 110 -5.54 -4.90 4.60
N ARG A 111 -6.34 -3.85 4.73
CA ARG A 111 -7.51 -3.56 3.91
C ARG A 111 -7.35 -2.25 3.14
N ALA A 112 -7.99 -2.16 1.99
CA ALA A 112 -8.09 -0.90 1.27
C ALA A 112 -8.90 0.11 2.10
N ALA A 113 -8.31 1.25 2.41
CA ALA A 113 -8.99 2.27 3.22
C ALA A 113 -10.16 2.93 2.46
N VAL A 114 -10.06 3.01 1.14
CA VAL A 114 -11.07 3.61 0.24
C VAL A 114 -11.19 2.72 -1.00
N ALA A 115 -12.36 2.73 -1.64
CA ALA A 115 -12.58 2.01 -2.90
C ALA A 115 -11.63 2.52 -4.00
N GLY A 116 -11.18 1.62 -4.88
CA GLY A 116 -10.26 1.98 -5.94
C GLY A 116 -9.75 0.81 -6.77
N THR A 117 -8.58 0.99 -7.35
CA THR A 117 -7.88 -0.04 -8.13
C THR A 117 -6.45 -0.19 -7.60
N VAL A 118 -5.99 -1.42 -7.42
CA VAL A 118 -4.60 -1.71 -7.08
C VAL A 118 -3.72 -1.26 -8.25
N LEU A 119 -2.91 -0.23 -8.05
CA LEU A 119 -2.00 0.29 -9.08
C LEU A 119 -0.67 -0.43 -9.07
N PHE A 120 -0.24 -0.88 -7.89
CA PHE A 120 1.04 -1.56 -7.69
C PHE A 120 0.94 -2.56 -6.53
N ALA A 121 1.58 -3.71 -6.69
CA ALA A 121 1.68 -4.75 -5.67
C ALA A 121 3.01 -5.48 -5.85
N GLY A 122 4.03 -5.12 -5.06
CA GLY A 122 5.37 -5.67 -5.22
C GLY A 122 6.43 -4.97 -4.37
N PRO A 123 7.72 -5.32 -4.55
CA PRO A 123 8.81 -4.73 -3.77
C PRO A 123 9.20 -3.34 -4.30
N VAL A 124 9.43 -2.41 -3.37
CA VAL A 124 10.06 -1.10 -3.59
C VAL A 124 11.23 -0.99 -2.64
N ALA A 125 12.45 -0.86 -3.16
CA ALA A 125 13.68 -0.83 -2.36
C ALA A 125 13.76 -1.98 -1.33
N GLY A 126 13.37 -3.20 -1.74
CA GLY A 126 13.39 -4.40 -0.89
C GLY A 126 12.22 -4.55 0.08
N ARG A 127 11.29 -3.61 0.15
CA ARG A 127 10.09 -3.67 1.00
C ARG A 127 8.84 -3.90 0.16
N PRO A 128 7.97 -4.85 0.52
CA PRO A 128 6.74 -5.08 -0.21
C PRO A 128 5.72 -3.97 0.07
N VAL A 129 5.18 -3.41 -1.02
CA VAL A 129 4.25 -2.27 -1.00
C VAL A 129 3.02 -2.60 -1.83
N VAL A 130 1.86 -2.20 -1.33
CA VAL A 130 0.62 -2.15 -2.12
C VAL A 130 0.23 -0.69 -2.28
N THR A 131 -0.12 -0.29 -3.51
CA THR A 131 -0.65 1.04 -3.80
C THR A 131 -2.03 0.92 -4.42
N VAL A 132 -3.00 1.65 -3.88
CA VAL A 132 -4.36 1.72 -4.41
C VAL A 132 -4.64 3.13 -4.91
N GLY A 133 -5.10 3.23 -6.16
CA GLY A 133 -5.53 4.48 -6.77
C GLY A 133 -7.03 4.69 -6.59
N HIS A 134 -7.42 5.93 -6.32
CA HIS A 134 -8.79 6.34 -6.03
C HIS A 134 -9.26 7.43 -6.98
N ALA A 135 -10.54 7.76 -6.93
CA ALA A 135 -11.08 8.91 -7.65
C ALA A 135 -10.37 10.21 -7.23
N GLY A 136 -10.39 11.22 -8.10
CA GLY A 136 -9.76 12.51 -7.83
C GLY A 136 -8.23 12.48 -7.77
N GLY A 137 -7.58 11.46 -8.37
CA GLY A 137 -6.12 11.33 -8.44
C GLY A 137 -5.44 11.03 -7.11
N LEU A 138 -6.19 10.64 -6.08
CA LEU A 138 -5.65 10.19 -4.80
C LEU A 138 -5.05 8.78 -4.92
N ARG A 139 -4.01 8.52 -4.13
CA ARG A 139 -3.38 7.21 -3.98
C ARG A 139 -3.07 6.95 -2.52
N THR A 140 -3.42 5.75 -2.03
CA THR A 140 -2.96 5.25 -0.74
C THR A 140 -1.86 4.22 -0.92
N THR A 141 -0.89 4.20 -0.01
CA THR A 141 0.20 3.22 0.03
C THR A 141 0.20 2.50 1.36
N TYR A 142 0.56 1.22 1.32
CA TYR A 142 0.56 0.31 2.46
C TYR A 142 1.87 -0.46 2.49
N GLU A 143 2.66 -0.33 3.55
CA GLU A 143 4.02 -0.89 3.69
C GLU A 143 4.33 -1.24 5.15
N PRO A 144 5.04 -2.35 5.43
CA PRO A 144 5.37 -3.45 4.54
C PRO A 144 4.21 -4.45 4.45
N VAL A 145 3.65 -4.66 3.28
CA VAL A 145 2.49 -5.52 3.06
C VAL A 145 2.81 -6.57 2.01
N ARG A 146 2.72 -7.86 2.37
CA ARG A 146 2.72 -8.93 1.39
C ARG A 146 1.40 -8.88 0.61
N PRO A 147 1.44 -8.61 -0.71
CA PRO A 147 0.23 -8.44 -1.50
C PRO A 147 -0.65 -9.71 -1.50
N GLY A 148 -1.96 -9.52 -1.40
CA GLY A 148 -2.98 -10.55 -1.59
C GLY A 148 -3.72 -10.43 -2.93
N LEU A 149 -3.52 -9.31 -3.64
CA LEU A 149 -4.19 -9.01 -4.91
C LEU A 149 -3.16 -8.50 -5.93
N PRO A 150 -3.34 -8.80 -7.22
CA PRO A 150 -2.47 -8.27 -8.28
C PRO A 150 -2.81 -6.81 -8.61
N ALA A 151 -1.88 -6.13 -9.29
CA ALA A 151 -2.16 -4.85 -9.94
C ALA A 151 -3.31 -5.01 -10.95
N GLY A 152 -4.17 -3.99 -11.06
CA GLY A 152 -5.39 -3.99 -11.86
C GLY A 152 -6.63 -4.47 -11.10
N ALA A 153 -6.50 -5.12 -9.93
CA ALA A 153 -7.65 -5.57 -9.13
C ALA A 153 -8.47 -4.36 -8.63
N ARG A 154 -9.80 -4.41 -8.79
CA ARG A 154 -10.72 -3.44 -8.20
C ARG A 154 -11.04 -3.84 -6.76
N VAL A 155 -11.08 -2.86 -5.86
CA VAL A 155 -11.34 -3.07 -4.43
C VAL A 155 -12.39 -2.07 -3.94
N ALA A 156 -13.26 -2.53 -3.06
CA ALA A 156 -14.10 -1.65 -2.23
C ALA A 156 -13.32 -1.22 -0.98
N ALA A 157 -13.79 -0.20 -0.27
CA ALA A 157 -13.31 0.10 1.07
C ALA A 157 -13.50 -1.14 1.97
N GLY A 158 -12.50 -1.47 2.78
CA GLY A 158 -12.51 -2.66 3.62
C GLY A 158 -12.11 -3.98 2.95
N THR A 159 -11.93 -4.00 1.62
CA THR A 159 -11.45 -5.22 0.92
C THR A 159 -10.03 -5.58 1.38
N PRO A 160 -9.76 -6.84 1.80
CA PRO A 160 -8.42 -7.32 2.10
C PRO A 160 -7.49 -7.18 0.88
N ILE A 161 -6.34 -6.53 1.06
CA ILE A 161 -5.33 -6.30 0.01
C ILE A 161 -4.01 -7.01 0.28
N GLY A 162 -3.84 -7.57 1.48
CA GLY A 162 -2.66 -8.31 1.85
C GLY A 162 -2.51 -8.49 3.35
N VAL A 163 -1.32 -8.89 3.77
CA VAL A 163 -0.98 -9.10 5.17
C VAL A 163 0.26 -8.30 5.57
N LEU A 164 0.22 -7.73 6.77
CA LEU A 164 1.29 -6.93 7.34
C LEU A 164 2.50 -7.81 7.65
N LEU A 165 3.69 -7.35 7.26
CA LEU A 165 4.95 -7.95 7.64
C LEU A 165 5.59 -7.18 8.79
N ALA A 166 6.49 -7.84 9.53
CA ALA A 166 7.36 -7.18 10.49
C ALA A 166 8.43 -6.34 9.77
N GLY A 167 9.16 -5.49 10.51
CA GLY A 167 10.40 -4.88 10.04
C GLY A 167 10.28 -3.46 9.49
N HIS A 168 9.20 -2.72 9.80
CA HIS A 168 9.14 -1.29 9.48
C HIS A 168 10.16 -0.51 10.33
N PRO A 169 11.09 0.27 9.73
CA PRO A 169 12.11 1.01 10.47
C PRO A 169 11.49 2.05 11.42
N GLY A 170 11.95 2.07 12.67
CA GLY A 170 11.47 3.00 13.69
C GLY A 170 10.11 2.66 14.30
N CYS A 171 9.54 1.49 13.98
CA CYS A 171 8.33 0.98 14.62
C CYS A 171 8.60 0.58 16.08
N PRO A 172 7.87 1.11 17.07
CA PRO A 172 8.02 0.73 18.48
C PRO A 172 7.25 -0.54 18.85
N ALA A 173 6.49 -1.13 17.92
CA ALA A 173 5.70 -2.35 18.10
C ALA A 173 6.30 -3.54 17.33
N SER A 174 5.71 -4.73 17.46
CA SER A 174 6.13 -5.94 16.73
C SER A 174 5.99 -5.81 15.22
N ALA A 175 5.03 -5.01 14.75
CA ALA A 175 4.91 -4.52 13.39
C ALA A 175 4.21 -3.16 13.35
N CYS A 176 4.47 -2.36 12.32
CA CYS A 176 3.73 -1.14 12.03
C CYS A 176 3.38 -1.13 10.54
N LEU A 177 2.14 -0.79 10.26
CA LEU A 177 1.72 -0.45 8.92
C LEU A 177 2.02 1.02 8.67
N HIS A 178 2.95 1.32 7.77
CA HIS A 178 3.06 2.66 7.19
C HIS A 178 1.93 2.84 6.18
N TRP A 179 1.04 3.77 6.47
CA TRP A 179 -0.09 4.12 5.64
C TRP A 179 0.09 5.54 5.10
N GLY A 180 0.30 5.65 3.80
CA GLY A 180 0.52 6.91 3.11
C GLY A 180 -0.68 7.34 2.28
N LEU A 181 -0.81 8.65 2.06
CA LEU A 181 -1.77 9.26 1.14
C LEU A 181 -1.05 10.31 0.29
N ARG A 182 -1.31 10.33 -1.02
CA ARG A 182 -0.80 11.39 -1.89
C ARG A 182 -1.77 11.74 -3.01
N ARG A 183 -1.65 12.96 -3.51
CA ARG A 183 -2.31 13.44 -4.73
C ARG A 183 -1.24 14.04 -5.64
N GLY A 184 -1.06 13.44 -6.82
CA GLY A 184 0.09 13.81 -7.66
C GLY A 184 1.41 13.61 -6.90
N GLU A 185 2.18 14.68 -6.72
CA GLU A 185 3.45 14.67 -5.96
C GLU A 185 3.27 15.06 -4.48
N ASP A 186 2.11 15.57 -4.08
CA ASP A 186 1.86 16.05 -2.72
C ASP A 186 1.52 14.89 -1.78
N TYR A 187 2.21 14.82 -0.65
CA TYR A 187 1.87 13.93 0.46
C TYR A 187 0.85 14.60 1.37
N LEU A 188 -0.15 13.84 1.77
CA LEU A 188 -1.27 14.28 2.59
C LEU A 188 -1.36 13.41 3.84
N ASP A 189 -1.96 13.94 4.92
CA ASP A 189 -2.26 13.14 6.11
C ASP A 189 -3.37 12.12 5.80
N PRO A 190 -3.10 10.81 5.84
CA PRO A 190 -4.11 9.80 5.54
C PRO A 190 -5.25 9.78 6.58
N LEU A 191 -5.02 10.28 7.80
CA LEU A 191 -6.08 10.39 8.81
C LEU A 191 -7.20 11.34 8.39
N ALA A 192 -6.93 12.26 7.46
CA ALA A 192 -7.96 13.13 6.88
C ALA A 192 -9.05 12.34 6.13
N LEU A 193 -8.72 11.15 5.56
CA LEU A 193 -9.73 10.27 4.95
C LEU A 193 -10.79 9.79 5.96
N LEU A 194 -10.42 9.68 7.22
CA LEU A 194 -11.27 9.24 8.33
C LEU A 194 -11.91 10.42 9.11
N GLY A 195 -11.73 11.66 8.63
CA GLY A 195 -12.16 12.85 9.36
C GLY A 195 -11.31 13.16 10.60
N LEU A 196 -10.16 12.55 10.76
CA LEU A 196 -9.25 12.70 11.91
C LEU A 196 -8.04 13.61 11.61
N GLY A 197 -8.09 14.35 10.50
CA GLY A 197 -7.06 15.32 10.13
C GLY A 197 -7.06 16.53 11.08
N PRO A 198 -6.02 17.39 11.01
CA PRO A 198 -5.96 18.60 11.82
C PRO A 198 -7.13 19.52 11.49
N VAL A 199 -7.86 19.94 12.51
CA VAL A 199 -8.94 20.93 12.38
C VAL A 199 -8.30 22.29 12.10
N ARG A 200 -8.59 22.89 10.95
CA ARG A 200 -8.26 24.29 10.67
C ARG A 200 -9.48 25.15 11.00
N LEU A 201 -9.34 26.01 11.98
CA LEU A 201 -10.30 27.09 12.19
C LEU A 201 -10.11 28.10 11.06
N LEU A 202 -11.14 28.29 10.26
CA LEU A 202 -11.16 29.39 9.29
C LEU A 202 -11.44 30.70 10.06
N PRO A 203 -10.77 31.82 9.72
CA PRO A 203 -11.17 33.11 10.22
C PRO A 203 -12.64 33.34 9.87
N VAL A 204 -13.44 33.69 10.86
CA VAL A 204 -14.79 34.17 10.61
C VAL A 204 -14.62 35.64 10.23
N ASP A 205 -14.95 36.00 8.99
CA ASP A 205 -14.99 37.39 8.59
C ASP A 205 -15.91 38.15 9.57
N PRO A 206 -15.47 39.27 10.16
CA PRO A 206 -16.35 40.07 11.04
C PRO A 206 -17.59 40.44 10.22
N ALA A 207 -18.76 40.16 10.80
CA ALA A 207 -20.03 40.55 10.19
C ALA A 207 -19.94 42.03 9.73
N PRO A 208 -20.42 42.36 8.51
CA PRO A 208 -20.43 43.74 8.06
C PRO A 208 -21.12 44.61 9.15
N SER A 209 -20.40 45.60 9.67
CA SER A 209 -20.96 46.53 10.62
C SER A 209 -22.13 47.24 9.95
N LEU A 210 -23.34 46.99 10.43
CA LEU A 210 -24.51 47.78 10.03
C LEU A 210 -24.21 49.24 10.43
N GLY A 211 -23.92 50.06 9.44
CA GLY A 211 -23.74 51.48 9.65
C GLY A 211 -25.00 52.07 10.29
N PRO A 212 -24.89 53.16 11.05
CA PRO A 212 -26.02 53.76 11.69
C PRO A 212 -27.10 54.16 10.64
N ALA A 213 -28.32 53.68 10.87
CA ALA A 213 -29.48 54.09 10.07
C ALA A 213 -29.63 55.61 10.14
N ARG A 214 -29.66 56.27 8.99
CA ARG A 214 -29.94 57.69 8.87
C ARG A 214 -31.45 57.92 8.94
#